data_687fb51712350a8cd19c822267feeb70
#
_entry.id   687fb51712350a8cd19c822267feeb70
#
_cell.length_a   1.000
_cell.length_b   1.000
_cell.length_c   1.000
_cell.angle_alpha   90.00
_cell.angle_beta   90.00
_cell.angle_gamma   90.00
#
_symmetry.space_group_name_H-M   'P 1'
#
loop_
_entity.id
_entity.type
_entity.pdbx_description
1 polymer ?
#
loop_
_entity_poly.entity_id
_entity_poly.type
_entity_poly.pdbx_seq_one_letter_code
_entity_poly.pdbx_strand_id
1 'polypeptide(L)'
;RAAREALQKAGAYAAVQDKLVLGENVGQAARFATSGAAQAGILPLAMMRAPEIGSQGSHVVLDESLHAPLKQKAVLIKGAGDTARRFLDFVRSPAGAEILARYGFAVPR
;
A
#
# COMPACT_ATOMS: atom_id res chain seq x y z
N ARG A 1 -2.04 -8.73 6.27
CA ARG A 1 -1.14 -9.02 7.41
C ARG A 1 -0.83 -7.75 8.18
N ALA A 2 -0.28 -6.72 7.57
CA ALA A 2 0.12 -5.49 8.24
C ALA A 2 -1.05 -4.77 8.94
N ALA A 3 -2.24 -4.77 8.34
CA ALA A 3 -3.42 -4.17 8.95
C ALA A 3 -3.81 -4.85 10.25
N ARG A 4 -3.78 -6.19 10.28
CA ARG A 4 -4.05 -6.94 11.51
C ARG A 4 -3.00 -6.65 12.58
N GLU A 5 -1.72 -6.65 12.23
CA GLU A 5 -0.63 -6.31 13.15
C GLU A 5 -0.83 -4.92 13.75
N ALA A 6 -1.16 -3.94 12.92
CA ALA A 6 -1.37 -2.57 13.37
C ALA A 6 -2.55 -2.47 14.34
N LEU A 7 -3.66 -3.13 14.04
CA LEU A 7 -4.82 -3.16 14.92
C LEU A 7 -4.51 -3.85 16.26
N GLN A 8 -3.77 -4.95 16.22
CA GLN A 8 -3.35 -5.67 17.43
C GLN A 8 -2.42 -4.83 18.29
N LYS A 9 -1.41 -4.21 17.72
CA LYS A 9 -0.46 -3.37 18.46
C LYS A 9 -1.12 -2.10 19.02
N ALA A 10 -2.10 -1.55 18.30
CA ALA A 10 -2.88 -0.41 18.79
C ALA A 10 -3.92 -0.80 19.85
N GLY A 11 -4.10 -2.08 20.14
CA GLY A 11 -5.10 -2.56 21.09
C GLY A 11 -6.54 -2.48 20.59
N ALA A 12 -6.75 -2.28 19.29
CA ALA A 12 -8.07 -2.08 18.70
C ALA A 12 -8.64 -3.34 18.03
N TYR A 13 -7.84 -4.39 17.82
CA TYR A 13 -8.25 -5.55 17.03
C TYR A 13 -9.48 -6.25 17.63
N ALA A 14 -9.48 -6.52 18.92
CA ALA A 14 -10.60 -7.19 19.59
C ALA A 14 -11.92 -6.44 19.46
N ALA A 15 -11.87 -5.11 19.49
CA ALA A 15 -13.06 -4.26 19.38
C ALA A 15 -13.68 -4.27 17.99
N VAL A 16 -12.89 -4.51 16.93
CA VAL A 16 -13.36 -4.45 15.55
C VAL A 16 -13.37 -5.80 14.84
N GLN A 17 -12.89 -6.85 15.49
CA GLN A 17 -12.73 -8.18 14.89
C GLN A 17 -13.99 -8.68 14.20
N ASP A 18 -15.15 -8.55 14.85
CA ASP A 18 -16.43 -9.00 14.31
C ASP A 18 -17.01 -8.10 13.23
N LYS A 19 -16.38 -6.93 13.01
CA LYS A 19 -16.82 -5.94 12.03
C LYS A 19 -15.91 -5.87 10.81
N LEU A 20 -14.86 -6.69 10.77
CA LEU A 20 -13.90 -6.66 9.68
C LEU A 20 -14.50 -7.22 8.40
N VAL A 21 -14.35 -6.47 7.32
CA VAL A 21 -14.67 -6.90 5.96
C VAL A 21 -13.35 -7.07 5.22
N LEU A 22 -12.99 -8.33 4.93
CA LEU A 22 -11.71 -8.65 4.30
C LEU A 22 -11.85 -8.64 2.79
N GLY A 23 -10.98 -7.86 2.14
CA GLY A 23 -10.83 -7.91 0.69
C GLY A 23 -9.87 -9.02 0.27
N GLU A 24 -10.13 -9.62 -0.88
CA GLU A 24 -9.22 -10.60 -1.49
C GLU A 24 -7.93 -9.95 -1.98
N ASN A 25 -7.98 -8.64 -2.26
CA ASN A 25 -6.85 -7.83 -2.66
C ASN A 25 -7.06 -6.38 -2.23
N VAL A 26 -6.03 -5.55 -2.38
CA VAL A 26 -6.08 -4.15 -1.94
C VAL A 26 -7.12 -3.32 -2.72
N GLY A 27 -7.34 -3.63 -4.00
CA GLY A 27 -8.36 -2.94 -4.81
C GLY A 27 -9.78 -3.21 -4.30
N GLN A 28 -10.07 -4.45 -3.90
CA GLN A 28 -11.37 -4.79 -3.32
C GLN A 28 -11.56 -4.12 -1.96
N ALA A 29 -10.54 -4.11 -1.11
CA ALA A 29 -10.58 -3.41 0.17
C ALA A 29 -10.87 -1.91 -0.01
N ALA A 30 -10.24 -1.28 -0.99
CA ALA A 30 -10.49 0.12 -1.32
C ALA A 30 -11.95 0.35 -1.76
N ARG A 31 -12.48 -0.55 -2.57
CA ARG A 31 -13.89 -0.46 -3.01
C ARG A 31 -14.88 -0.58 -1.86
N PHE A 32 -14.63 -1.41 -0.88
CA PHE A 32 -15.49 -1.49 0.30
C PHE A 32 -15.56 -0.16 1.04
N ALA A 33 -14.44 0.52 1.20
CA ALA A 33 -14.39 1.82 1.85
C ALA A 33 -15.02 2.92 0.98
N THR A 34 -14.71 2.97 -0.31
CA THR A 34 -15.19 4.04 -1.21
C THR A 34 -16.66 3.89 -1.58
N SER A 35 -17.21 2.70 -1.58
CA SER A 35 -18.63 2.45 -1.86
C SER A 35 -19.55 2.66 -0.65
N GLY A 36 -18.98 2.83 0.55
CA GLY A 36 -19.75 2.92 1.79
C GLY A 36 -20.13 1.56 2.40
N ALA A 37 -19.70 0.44 1.79
CA ALA A 37 -19.91 -0.89 2.37
C ALA A 37 -19.14 -1.06 3.69
N ALA A 38 -18.03 -0.34 3.85
CA ALA A 38 -17.32 -0.17 5.10
C ALA A 38 -17.13 1.33 5.38
N GLN A 39 -17.17 1.73 6.64
CA GLN A 39 -17.02 3.13 7.05
C GLN A 39 -15.58 3.63 6.96
N ALA A 40 -14.63 2.71 7.09
CA ALA A 40 -13.20 3.02 7.02
C ALA A 40 -12.44 1.83 6.43
N GLY A 41 -11.26 2.06 5.92
CA GLY A 41 -10.38 1.01 5.39
C GLY A 41 -8.93 1.26 5.77
N ILE A 42 -8.18 0.18 5.97
CA ILE A 42 -6.73 0.25 6.07
C ILE A 42 -6.17 -0.14 4.70
N LEU A 43 -5.56 0.81 4.05
CA LEU A 43 -5.16 0.72 2.64
C LEU A 43 -3.69 1.07 2.48
N PRO A 44 -3.03 0.60 1.40
CA PRO A 44 -1.69 1.07 1.08
C PRO A 44 -1.66 2.59 0.84
N LEU A 45 -0.65 3.25 1.37
CA LEU A 45 -0.51 4.71 1.23
C LEU A 45 -0.49 5.15 -0.24
N ALA A 46 0.11 4.33 -1.11
CA ALA A 46 0.16 4.62 -2.55
C ALA A 46 -1.23 4.79 -3.17
N MET A 47 -2.22 4.03 -2.72
CA MET A 47 -3.60 4.16 -3.20
C MET A 47 -4.21 5.49 -2.75
N MET A 48 -3.93 5.93 -1.53
CA MET A 48 -4.45 7.19 -1.00
C MET A 48 -3.80 8.41 -1.65
N ARG A 49 -2.58 8.27 -2.14
CA ARG A 49 -1.89 9.32 -2.90
C ARG A 49 -2.27 9.36 -4.38
N ALA A 50 -2.93 8.32 -4.87
CA ALA A 50 -3.53 8.34 -6.20
C ALA A 50 -4.80 9.19 -6.18
N PRO A 51 -4.97 10.16 -7.10
CA PRO A 51 -6.11 11.10 -7.08
C PRO A 51 -7.47 10.40 -7.15
N GLU A 52 -7.56 9.28 -7.83
CA GLU A 52 -8.80 8.52 -8.03
C GLU A 52 -9.42 8.04 -6.72
N ILE A 53 -8.59 7.70 -5.73
CA ILE A 53 -9.05 7.21 -4.43
C ILE A 53 -8.88 8.27 -3.35
N GLY A 54 -7.73 8.96 -3.33
CA GLY A 54 -7.42 9.97 -2.32
C GLY A 54 -8.41 11.13 -2.27
N SER A 55 -9.03 11.48 -3.41
CA SER A 55 -10.05 12.53 -3.49
C SER A 55 -11.40 12.13 -2.88
N GLN A 56 -11.64 10.85 -2.61
CA GLN A 56 -12.92 10.35 -2.13
C GLN A 56 -13.06 10.39 -0.59
N GLY A 57 -12.04 10.82 0.11
CA GLY A 57 -12.07 10.87 1.56
C GLY A 57 -10.80 11.45 2.14
N SER A 58 -10.66 11.32 3.44
CA SER A 58 -9.46 11.70 4.17
C SER A 58 -8.76 10.48 4.74
N HIS A 59 -7.46 10.61 5.03
CA HIS A 59 -6.69 9.51 5.60
C HIS A 59 -5.66 10.01 6.61
N VAL A 60 -5.23 9.09 7.45
CA VAL A 60 -4.12 9.27 8.38
C VAL A 60 -3.10 8.16 8.10
N VAL A 61 -1.84 8.51 8.05
CA VAL A 61 -0.77 7.51 7.90
C VAL A 61 -0.52 6.84 9.24
N LEU A 62 -0.60 5.51 9.28
CA LEU A 62 -0.30 4.76 10.49
C LEU A 62 1.20 4.78 10.76
N ASP A 63 1.55 4.83 12.05
CA ASP A 63 2.95 4.78 12.46
C ASP A 63 3.59 3.46 12.05
N GLU A 64 4.80 3.52 11.53
CA GLU A 64 5.54 2.35 11.06
C GLU A 64 5.85 1.34 12.17
N SER A 65 5.88 1.78 13.43
CA SER A 65 6.07 0.88 14.58
C SER A 65 4.91 -0.09 14.81
N LEU A 66 3.75 0.18 14.22
CA LEU A 66 2.55 -0.65 14.40
C LEU A 66 2.56 -1.94 13.59
N HIS A 67 3.50 -2.11 12.67
CA HIS A 67 3.59 -3.33 11.86
C HIS A 67 5.04 -3.60 11.44
N ALA A 68 5.32 -4.85 11.05
CA ALA A 68 6.61 -5.19 10.48
C ALA A 68 6.83 -4.46 9.14
N PRO A 69 8.08 -4.08 8.80
CA PRO A 69 8.38 -3.41 7.56
C PRO A 69 7.84 -4.16 6.33
N LEU A 70 7.21 -3.43 5.42
CA LEU A 70 6.70 -3.97 4.16
C LEU A 70 7.75 -3.81 3.08
N LYS A 71 8.66 -4.77 2.98
CA LYS A 71 9.73 -4.76 1.98
C LYS A 71 9.24 -5.41 0.70
N GLN A 72 9.14 -4.63 -0.35
CA GLN A 72 8.82 -5.11 -1.69
C GLN A 72 10.09 -5.29 -2.50
N LYS A 73 10.05 -6.20 -3.46
CA LYS A 73 11.19 -6.51 -4.33
C LYS A 73 10.72 -6.57 -5.78
N ALA A 74 11.57 -6.10 -6.67
CA ALA A 74 11.42 -6.30 -8.11
C ALA A 74 12.51 -7.26 -8.59
N VAL A 75 12.16 -8.14 -9.51
CA VAL A 75 13.09 -9.16 -10.04
C VAL A 75 13.02 -9.13 -11.55
N LEU A 76 14.19 -9.10 -12.19
CA LEU A 76 14.33 -9.32 -13.61
C LEU A 76 14.49 -10.84 -13.84
N ILE A 77 13.53 -11.44 -14.54
CA ILE A 77 13.53 -12.87 -14.80
C ILE A 77 14.63 -13.20 -15.81
N LYS A 78 15.30 -14.34 -15.63
CA LYS A 78 16.29 -14.85 -16.59
C LYS A 78 15.65 -14.97 -17.98
N GLY A 79 16.29 -14.40 -18.99
CA GLY A 79 15.77 -14.39 -20.35
C GLY A 79 14.78 -13.24 -20.66
N ALA A 80 14.54 -12.35 -19.70
CA ALA A 80 13.76 -11.14 -19.97
C ALA A 80 14.44 -10.28 -21.03
N GLY A 81 13.66 -9.71 -21.93
CA GLY A 81 14.16 -8.88 -23.02
C GLY A 81 14.61 -7.48 -22.56
N ASP A 82 15.16 -6.73 -23.51
CA ASP A 82 15.70 -5.38 -23.27
C ASP A 82 14.66 -4.41 -22.70
N THR A 83 13.42 -4.50 -23.12
CA THR A 83 12.34 -3.62 -22.62
C THR A 83 12.13 -3.79 -21.12
N ALA A 84 12.11 -5.02 -20.62
CA ALA A 84 11.98 -5.29 -19.19
C ALA A 84 13.19 -4.77 -18.42
N ARG A 85 14.40 -4.94 -18.96
CA ARG A 85 15.64 -4.43 -18.37
C ARG A 85 15.62 -2.91 -18.29
N ARG A 86 15.27 -2.24 -19.38
CA ARG A 86 15.18 -0.78 -19.44
C ARG A 86 14.13 -0.23 -18.48
N PHE A 87 13.01 -0.93 -18.33
CA PHE A 87 12.00 -0.56 -17.33
C PHE A 87 12.54 -0.64 -15.90
N LEU A 88 13.23 -1.73 -15.56
CA LEU A 88 13.83 -1.87 -14.23
C LEU A 88 14.90 -0.81 -13.98
N ASP A 89 15.73 -0.50 -14.99
CA ASP A 89 16.73 0.56 -14.90
C ASP A 89 16.07 1.94 -14.68
N PHE A 90 14.96 2.20 -15.36
CA PHE A 90 14.19 3.42 -15.13
C PHE A 90 13.64 3.48 -13.69
N VAL A 91 13.06 2.39 -13.18
CA VAL A 91 12.54 2.34 -11.81
C VAL A 91 13.65 2.65 -10.79
N ARG A 92 14.88 2.22 -11.08
CA ARG A 92 16.05 2.45 -10.21
C ARG A 92 16.72 3.80 -10.44
N SER A 93 16.33 4.52 -11.46
CA SER A 93 16.87 5.85 -11.79
C SER A 93 16.40 6.92 -10.80
N PRO A 94 17.04 8.10 -10.76
CA PRO A 94 16.55 9.22 -9.95
C PRO A 94 15.11 9.62 -10.27
N ALA A 95 14.71 9.59 -11.54
CA ALA A 95 13.34 9.88 -11.95
C ALA A 95 12.34 8.84 -11.41
N GLY A 96 12.69 7.56 -11.47
CA GLY A 96 11.89 6.47 -10.89
C GLY A 96 11.78 6.60 -9.37
N ALA A 97 12.88 6.92 -8.69
CA ALA A 97 12.92 7.14 -7.26
C ALA A 97 12.01 8.30 -6.83
N GLU A 98 11.97 9.37 -7.59
CA GLU A 98 11.09 10.51 -7.34
C GLU A 98 9.62 10.12 -7.43
N ILE A 99 9.26 9.35 -8.45
CA ILE A 99 7.89 8.84 -8.60
C ILE A 99 7.51 7.94 -7.42
N LEU A 100 8.37 7.00 -7.06
CA LEU A 100 8.13 6.11 -5.93
C LEU A 100 7.93 6.88 -4.62
N ALA A 101 8.78 7.87 -4.35
CA ALA A 101 8.68 8.71 -3.17
C ALA A 101 7.37 9.50 -3.14
N ARG A 102 6.92 9.99 -4.29
CA ARG A 102 5.64 10.71 -4.42
C ARG A 102 4.47 9.83 -3.96
N TYR A 103 4.50 8.55 -4.26
CA TYR A 103 3.47 7.60 -3.84
C TYR A 103 3.74 6.95 -2.48
N GLY A 104 4.73 7.41 -1.75
CA GLY A 104 4.98 6.99 -0.37
C GLY A 104 5.90 5.80 -0.20
N PHE A 105 6.56 5.36 -1.27
CA PHE A 105 7.55 4.29 -1.17
C PHE A 105 8.91 4.84 -0.72
N ALA A 106 9.51 4.16 0.25
CA ALA A 106 10.91 4.39 0.57
C ALA A 106 11.78 3.60 -0.40
N VAL A 107 12.71 4.28 -1.06
CA VAL A 107 13.62 3.65 -2.00
C VAL A 107 14.94 3.37 -1.30
N PRO A 108 15.43 2.11 -1.30
CA PRO A 108 16.75 1.81 -0.75
C PRO A 108 17.83 2.57 -1.51
N ARG A 109 18.73 3.14 -0.78
CA ARG A 109 19.90 3.82 -1.33
C ARG A 109 21.03 2.84 -1.58
#